data_faf3f25f23798ec5a7a746a1354999fd
#
_entry.id   faf3f25f23798ec5a7a746a1354999fd
#
_cell.length_a   1.000
_cell.length_b   1.000
_cell.length_c   1.000
_cell.angle_alpha   90.00
_cell.angle_beta   90.00
_cell.angle_gamma   90.00
#
_symmetry.space_group_name_H-M   'P 1'
#
loop_
_entity.id
_entity.type
_entity.pdbx_description
1 polymer ?
#
loop_
_entity_poly.entity_id
_entity_poly.type
_entity_poly.pdbx_seq_one_letter_code
_entity_poly.pdbx_strand_id
1 'polypeptide(L)'
;LDLPEPTKAQYAIADYLQHGPKRLQIQAFRGVGKSWITGAFVLWVLFNNPEKKIMIISASKERADNMSIFLQKLIIETPWLSHLRPKSDDARWSRISFDVNCSPAQAPSVKSVGITGQLTGSRADLMILDDIEVPGNSMTEMMREKLLQLCTEAESILTPKKDSRIMYLGTPQTTFTVYRKLAERNYRPFVWPARIPRSLANYEGLLAPQLQADIDNGAQAWDVTDPDRFDDDDLIEREASMGRSNFMLQFQLDTTLSDAEKFPLKCSDLVVTSVNPTDAPDSVVWCSDPKNIIKELPTVGLPGDYFYSPMQLQGEWHPYSETICSVDPSGRGTDETTAAYISQRNGFLYLHNMRAYRDGYSDKTLLDILKGCKKYGVTKLISETNFGDGIFSELLKKHLQQTQQLIDVEEVRANVRKEDRIIDSLEPVLNQHRL
;
A
#
# COMPACT_ATOMS: atom_id res chain seq x y z
N LEU A 1 -20.05 -18.76 25.91
CA LEU A 1 -19.60 -18.91 24.50
C LEU A 1 -18.53 -20.00 24.34
N ASP A 2 -18.16 -20.71 25.40
CA ASP A 2 -17.09 -21.74 25.43
C ASP A 2 -15.80 -21.32 24.73
N LEU A 3 -15.45 -20.04 24.82
CA LEU A 3 -14.19 -19.50 24.34
C LEU A 3 -13.08 -19.79 25.36
N PRO A 4 -11.84 -20.01 24.92
CA PRO A 4 -10.71 -20.10 25.83
C PRO A 4 -10.53 -18.80 26.61
N GLU A 5 -9.82 -18.87 27.74
CA GLU A 5 -9.46 -17.69 28.50
C GLU A 5 -8.69 -16.69 27.63
N PRO A 6 -8.93 -15.39 27.77
CA PRO A 6 -8.21 -14.38 27.01
C PRO A 6 -6.72 -14.38 27.34
N THR A 7 -5.91 -14.25 26.33
CA THR A 7 -4.44 -14.22 26.47
C THR A 7 -3.94 -12.86 27.00
N LYS A 8 -2.67 -12.82 27.41
CA LYS A 8 -2.01 -11.59 27.87
C LYS A 8 -2.07 -10.48 26.82
N ALA A 9 -1.85 -10.82 25.53
CA ALA A 9 -1.95 -9.88 24.43
C ALA A 9 -3.39 -9.34 24.25
N GLN A 10 -4.39 -10.21 24.37
CA GLN A 10 -5.79 -9.83 24.29
C GLN A 10 -6.22 -8.90 25.43
N TYR A 11 -5.78 -9.18 26.65
CA TYR A 11 -6.02 -8.27 27.77
C TYR A 11 -5.35 -6.91 27.57
N ALA A 12 -4.11 -6.86 27.06
CA ALA A 12 -3.41 -5.61 26.80
C ALA A 12 -4.12 -4.77 25.71
N ILE A 13 -4.64 -5.42 24.67
CA ILE A 13 -5.45 -4.76 23.62
C ILE A 13 -6.78 -4.23 24.22
N ALA A 14 -7.46 -5.03 25.03
CA ALA A 14 -8.71 -4.62 25.69
C ALA A 14 -8.49 -3.44 26.64
N ASP A 15 -7.43 -3.47 27.45
CA ASP A 15 -7.03 -2.38 28.33
C ASP A 15 -6.78 -1.08 27.53
N TYR A 16 -6.07 -1.17 26.41
CA TYR A 16 -5.82 -0.02 25.57
C TYR A 16 -7.10 0.54 24.90
N LEU A 17 -8.04 -0.32 24.50
CA LEU A 17 -9.35 0.12 24.04
C LEU A 17 -10.11 0.86 25.17
N GLN A 18 -10.03 0.38 26.40
CA GLN A 18 -10.75 0.95 27.54
C GLN A 18 -10.11 2.26 28.02
N HIS A 19 -8.82 2.27 28.28
CA HIS A 19 -8.11 3.35 28.97
C HIS A 19 -7.26 4.25 28.06
N GLY A 20 -7.06 3.85 26.81
CA GLY A 20 -6.28 4.62 25.83
C GLY A 20 -6.87 5.98 25.49
N PRO A 21 -6.16 6.81 24.75
CA PRO A 21 -6.59 8.18 24.41
C PRO A 21 -7.84 8.20 23.52
N LYS A 22 -8.42 9.40 23.34
CA LYS A 22 -9.59 9.57 22.48
C LYS A 22 -9.35 9.17 21.02
N ARG A 23 -8.15 9.38 20.55
CA ARG A 23 -7.66 9.00 19.23
C ARG A 23 -6.58 7.95 19.38
N LEU A 24 -6.89 6.70 19.10
CA LEU A 24 -5.94 5.59 19.22
C LEU A 24 -5.90 4.74 17.96
N GLN A 25 -4.80 4.01 17.83
CA GLN A 25 -4.63 2.98 16.83
C GLN A 25 -4.15 1.68 17.50
N ILE A 26 -4.66 0.55 17.01
CA ILE A 26 -4.22 -0.79 17.37
C ILE A 26 -3.77 -1.47 16.08
N GLN A 27 -2.49 -1.76 15.99
CA GLN A 27 -1.92 -2.58 14.94
C GLN A 27 -1.52 -3.90 15.58
N ALA A 28 -2.23 -4.97 15.28
CA ALA A 28 -1.96 -6.27 15.88
C ALA A 28 -2.01 -7.38 14.85
N PHE A 29 -1.19 -8.41 15.05
CA PHE A 29 -1.02 -9.49 14.10
C PHE A 29 -2.32 -10.24 13.78
N ARG A 30 -2.33 -10.91 12.64
CA ARG A 30 -3.52 -11.62 12.17
C ARG A 30 -3.80 -12.84 13.05
N GLY A 31 -5.05 -12.96 13.50
CA GLY A 31 -5.48 -14.09 14.33
C GLY A 31 -5.44 -13.83 15.85
N VAL A 32 -4.88 -12.71 16.33
CA VAL A 32 -4.88 -12.37 17.76
C VAL A 32 -6.30 -12.19 18.35
N GLY A 33 -7.32 -12.07 17.52
CA GLY A 33 -8.72 -11.95 17.96
C GLY A 33 -9.21 -10.50 18.06
N LYS A 34 -8.60 -9.54 17.34
CA LYS A 34 -9.00 -8.12 17.33
C LYS A 34 -10.52 -7.91 17.26
N SER A 35 -11.19 -8.55 16.32
CA SER A 35 -12.63 -8.38 16.11
C SER A 35 -13.47 -8.90 17.28
N TRP A 36 -13.04 -9.98 17.95
CA TRP A 36 -13.69 -10.48 19.16
C TRP A 36 -13.56 -9.49 20.32
N ILE A 37 -12.33 -8.99 20.55
CA ILE A 37 -12.05 -8.00 21.60
C ILE A 37 -12.84 -6.72 21.34
N THR A 38 -12.89 -6.27 20.09
CA THR A 38 -13.63 -5.07 19.67
C THR A 38 -15.13 -5.26 19.90
N GLY A 39 -15.69 -6.42 19.54
CA GLY A 39 -17.10 -6.74 19.80
C GLY A 39 -17.42 -6.75 21.29
N ALA A 40 -16.58 -7.38 22.10
CA ALA A 40 -16.73 -7.36 23.56
C ALA A 40 -16.65 -5.93 24.12
N PHE A 41 -15.73 -5.11 23.63
CA PHE A 41 -15.59 -3.71 24.02
C PHE A 41 -16.83 -2.87 23.66
N VAL A 42 -17.40 -3.04 22.47
CA VAL A 42 -18.65 -2.37 22.08
C VAL A 42 -19.78 -2.73 23.01
N LEU A 43 -19.95 -4.01 23.34
CA LEU A 43 -20.97 -4.47 24.28
C LEU A 43 -20.74 -3.96 25.69
N TRP A 44 -19.48 -3.91 26.15
CA TRP A 44 -19.12 -3.31 27.43
C TRP A 44 -19.47 -1.82 27.50
N VAL A 45 -19.24 -1.06 26.41
CA VAL A 45 -19.64 0.35 26.33
C VAL A 45 -21.15 0.50 26.43
N LEU A 46 -21.94 -0.31 25.71
CA LEU A 46 -23.39 -0.29 25.73
C LEU A 46 -23.96 -0.81 27.09
N PHE A 47 -23.28 -1.78 27.70
CA PHE A 47 -23.63 -2.28 29.02
C PHE A 47 -23.57 -1.19 30.09
N ASN A 48 -22.50 -0.39 30.07
CA ASN A 48 -22.28 0.72 31.00
C ASN A 48 -23.13 1.96 30.65
N ASN A 49 -23.38 2.18 29.34
CA ASN A 49 -24.20 3.32 28.89
C ASN A 49 -24.97 2.97 27.61
N PRO A 50 -26.20 2.51 27.69
CA PRO A 50 -27.05 2.16 26.56
C PRO A 50 -27.35 3.34 25.62
N GLU A 51 -27.22 4.57 26.11
CA GLU A 51 -27.48 5.79 25.31
C GLU A 51 -26.36 6.13 24.31
N LYS A 52 -25.20 5.45 24.38
CA LYS A 52 -24.08 5.66 23.45
C LYS A 52 -24.45 5.27 22.02
N LYS A 53 -24.00 6.10 21.08
CA LYS A 53 -24.17 5.85 19.65
C LYS A 53 -22.83 5.43 19.07
N ILE A 54 -22.77 4.23 18.51
CA ILE A 54 -21.54 3.58 18.05
C ILE A 54 -21.61 3.39 16.54
N MET A 55 -20.55 3.75 15.84
CA MET A 55 -20.40 3.49 14.42
C MET A 55 -19.22 2.56 14.16
N ILE A 56 -19.46 1.48 13.42
CA ILE A 56 -18.44 0.53 13.00
C ILE A 56 -18.21 0.68 11.51
N ILE A 57 -16.98 0.96 11.12
CA ILE A 57 -16.57 1.19 9.73
C ILE A 57 -15.52 0.14 9.38
N SER A 58 -15.68 -0.56 8.27
CA SER A 58 -14.69 -1.52 7.75
C SER A 58 -14.38 -1.26 6.27
N ALA A 59 -13.37 -1.92 5.72
CA ALA A 59 -13.02 -1.76 4.30
C ALA A 59 -14.19 -2.09 3.37
N SER A 60 -15.04 -3.03 3.74
CA SER A 60 -16.26 -3.36 3.00
C SER A 60 -17.49 -3.33 3.90
N LYS A 61 -18.64 -3.09 3.27
CA LYS A 61 -19.94 -3.14 3.93
C LYS A 61 -20.20 -4.50 4.57
N GLU A 62 -19.86 -5.59 3.89
CA GLU A 62 -20.06 -6.95 4.37
C GLU A 62 -19.34 -7.22 5.69
N ARG A 63 -18.07 -6.80 5.81
CA ARG A 63 -17.29 -6.95 7.05
C ARG A 63 -17.93 -6.17 8.21
N ALA A 64 -18.36 -4.94 7.96
CA ALA A 64 -19.03 -4.13 8.96
C ALA A 64 -20.36 -4.76 9.40
N ASP A 65 -21.16 -5.26 8.46
CA ASP A 65 -22.44 -5.91 8.72
C ASP A 65 -22.23 -7.22 9.53
N ASN A 66 -21.18 -7.99 9.26
CA ASN A 66 -20.85 -9.20 10.01
C ASN A 66 -20.56 -8.90 11.49
N MET A 67 -19.86 -7.79 11.77
CA MET A 67 -19.65 -7.35 13.16
C MET A 67 -20.98 -6.99 13.83
N SER A 68 -21.86 -6.27 13.15
CA SER A 68 -23.18 -5.93 13.66
C SER A 68 -24.02 -7.17 13.99
N ILE A 69 -24.05 -8.15 13.09
CA ILE A 69 -24.75 -9.44 13.32
C ILE A 69 -24.15 -10.18 14.53
N PHE A 70 -22.83 -10.18 14.65
CA PHE A 70 -22.14 -10.80 15.79
C PHE A 70 -22.55 -10.17 17.12
N LEU A 71 -22.58 -8.83 17.20
CA LEU A 71 -23.02 -8.12 18.38
C LEU A 71 -24.48 -8.46 18.75
N GLN A 72 -25.38 -8.48 17.77
CA GLN A 72 -26.78 -8.85 17.97
C GLN A 72 -26.93 -10.27 18.52
N LYS A 73 -26.17 -11.23 17.98
CA LYS A 73 -26.17 -12.61 18.48
C LYS A 73 -25.72 -12.67 19.94
N LEU A 74 -24.64 -11.96 20.29
CA LEU A 74 -24.13 -11.89 21.66
C LEU A 74 -25.18 -11.32 22.62
N ILE A 75 -25.91 -10.27 22.23
CA ILE A 75 -27.00 -9.70 23.04
C ILE A 75 -28.14 -10.70 23.26
N ILE A 76 -28.46 -11.52 22.24
CA ILE A 76 -29.52 -12.50 22.31
C ILE A 76 -29.09 -13.73 23.13
N GLU A 77 -27.88 -14.23 22.90
CA GLU A 77 -27.43 -15.50 23.46
C GLU A 77 -26.89 -15.38 24.90
N THR A 78 -26.41 -14.18 25.26
CA THR A 78 -25.76 -13.96 26.56
C THR A 78 -26.78 -13.49 27.63
N PRO A 79 -27.09 -14.29 28.68
CA PRO A 79 -28.12 -13.96 29.63
C PRO A 79 -27.95 -12.64 30.37
N TRP A 80 -26.73 -12.30 30.76
CA TRP A 80 -26.43 -11.05 31.50
C TRP A 80 -26.45 -9.79 30.60
N LEU A 81 -26.51 -9.94 29.26
CA LEU A 81 -26.79 -8.85 28.32
C LEU A 81 -28.27 -8.67 27.99
N SER A 82 -29.16 -9.46 28.58
CA SER A 82 -30.61 -9.44 28.29
C SER A 82 -31.25 -8.06 28.49
N HIS A 83 -30.71 -7.23 29.39
CA HIS A 83 -31.20 -5.87 29.63
C HIS A 83 -30.94 -4.92 28.44
N LEU A 84 -30.04 -5.26 27.54
CA LEU A 84 -29.77 -4.51 26.30
C LEU A 84 -30.73 -4.87 25.16
N ARG A 85 -31.52 -5.96 25.29
CA ARG A 85 -32.51 -6.34 24.28
C ARG A 85 -33.58 -5.27 24.15
N PRO A 86 -33.92 -4.86 22.92
CA PRO A 86 -35.04 -3.93 22.72
C PRO A 86 -36.33 -4.50 23.34
N LYS A 87 -37.09 -3.62 23.95
CA LYS A 87 -38.42 -4.00 24.54
C LYS A 87 -39.55 -3.81 23.55
N SER A 88 -39.36 -3.03 22.50
CA SER A 88 -40.37 -2.74 21.49
C SER A 88 -40.10 -3.55 20.23
N ASP A 89 -41.14 -4.11 19.64
CA ASP A 89 -41.09 -4.80 18.35
C ASP A 89 -40.80 -3.82 17.18
N ASP A 90 -41.05 -2.53 17.39
CA ASP A 90 -40.75 -1.47 16.42
C ASP A 90 -39.30 -0.98 16.47
N ALA A 91 -38.45 -1.52 17.36
CA ALA A 91 -37.06 -1.15 17.45
C ALA A 91 -36.29 -1.57 16.17
N ARG A 92 -35.37 -0.73 15.76
CA ARG A 92 -34.47 -1.09 14.66
C ARG A 92 -33.63 -2.31 15.02
N TRP A 93 -33.75 -3.38 14.23
CA TRP A 93 -33.01 -4.62 14.43
C TRP A 93 -32.61 -5.21 13.08
N SER A 94 -31.67 -4.59 12.44
CA SER A 94 -31.15 -5.02 11.12
C SER A 94 -29.64 -5.20 11.13
N ARG A 95 -29.10 -5.92 10.17
CA ARG A 95 -27.65 -6.10 10.02
C ARG A 95 -26.87 -4.79 9.82
N ILE A 96 -27.53 -3.73 9.30
CA ILE A 96 -26.90 -2.43 9.03
C ILE A 96 -26.92 -1.55 10.26
N SER A 97 -27.98 -1.68 11.07
CA SER A 97 -28.16 -0.85 12.27
C SER A 97 -29.15 -1.50 13.23
N PHE A 98 -28.89 -1.34 14.51
CA PHE A 98 -29.81 -1.80 15.55
C PHE A 98 -29.82 -0.87 16.75
N ASP A 99 -30.92 -0.95 17.52
CA ASP A 99 -31.05 -0.27 18.78
C ASP A 99 -30.96 -1.27 19.94
N VAL A 100 -30.30 -0.87 21.00
CA VAL A 100 -30.44 -1.53 22.30
C VAL A 100 -31.60 -0.88 23.08
N ASN A 101 -31.94 -1.44 24.24
CA ASN A 101 -32.93 -0.87 25.13
C ASN A 101 -32.42 0.46 25.72
N CYS A 102 -32.72 1.56 25.03
CA CYS A 102 -32.33 2.93 25.38
C CYS A 102 -33.46 3.92 25.09
N SER A 103 -33.27 5.17 25.40
CA SER A 103 -34.21 6.24 25.07
C SER A 103 -34.37 6.37 23.54
N PRO A 104 -35.58 6.70 23.04
CA PRO A 104 -35.81 6.92 21.63
C PRO A 104 -34.85 8.00 21.07
N ALA A 105 -34.16 7.67 19.98
CA ALA A 105 -33.23 8.57 19.34
C ALA A 105 -33.27 8.42 17.81
N GLN A 106 -32.91 9.50 17.09
CA GLN A 106 -32.84 9.49 15.65
C GLN A 106 -31.70 8.56 15.16
N ALA A 107 -30.52 8.62 15.82
CA ALA A 107 -29.39 7.76 15.53
C ALA A 107 -29.55 6.38 16.18
N PRO A 108 -29.22 5.27 15.48
CA PRO A 108 -29.23 3.94 16.07
C PRO A 108 -28.17 3.79 17.16
N SER A 109 -28.35 2.81 18.05
CA SER A 109 -27.33 2.47 19.04
C SER A 109 -26.03 1.98 18.39
N VAL A 110 -26.16 1.12 17.38
CA VAL A 110 -25.02 0.67 16.56
C VAL A 110 -25.37 0.80 15.08
N LYS A 111 -24.45 1.34 14.29
CA LYS A 111 -24.54 1.42 12.82
C LYS A 111 -23.27 0.87 12.19
N SER A 112 -23.41 0.01 11.18
CA SER A 112 -22.31 -0.55 10.40
C SER A 112 -22.27 0.06 8.99
N VAL A 113 -21.07 0.42 8.52
CA VAL A 113 -20.86 1.07 7.21
C VAL A 113 -19.53 0.62 6.60
N GLY A 114 -19.48 0.42 5.28
CA GLY A 114 -18.21 0.33 4.57
C GLY A 114 -17.57 1.72 4.44
N ILE A 115 -16.23 1.81 4.43
CA ILE A 115 -15.49 3.08 4.37
C ILE A 115 -15.87 3.95 3.16
N THR A 116 -16.28 3.34 2.05
CA THR A 116 -16.76 4.03 0.84
C THR A 116 -18.26 4.34 0.88
N GLY A 117 -18.96 3.93 1.94
CA GLY A 117 -20.40 4.17 2.11
C GLY A 117 -20.69 5.60 2.51
N GLN A 118 -21.99 5.98 2.49
CA GLN A 118 -22.42 7.31 2.90
C GLN A 118 -22.30 7.48 4.42
N LEU A 119 -21.31 8.22 4.85
CA LEU A 119 -21.05 8.56 6.25
C LEU A 119 -21.80 9.82 6.69
N THR A 120 -21.97 10.77 5.79
CA THR A 120 -22.59 12.08 6.05
C THR A 120 -24.01 11.96 6.58
N GLY A 121 -24.38 12.85 7.50
CA GLY A 121 -25.71 12.83 8.15
C GLY A 121 -25.83 11.92 9.37
N SER A 122 -24.79 11.11 9.67
CA SER A 122 -24.70 10.30 10.88
C SER A 122 -24.04 11.06 12.02
N ARG A 123 -24.20 10.57 13.25
CA ARG A 123 -23.49 11.05 14.45
C ARG A 123 -23.16 9.83 15.31
N ALA A 124 -21.95 9.83 15.88
CA ALA A 124 -21.49 8.76 16.77
C ALA A 124 -20.70 9.32 17.97
N ASP A 125 -20.86 8.69 19.13
CA ASP A 125 -20.06 8.96 20.31
C ASP A 125 -18.78 8.11 20.34
N LEU A 126 -18.84 6.94 19.72
CA LEU A 126 -17.71 6.03 19.52
C LEU A 126 -17.67 5.60 18.07
N MET A 127 -16.53 5.77 17.45
CA MET A 127 -16.26 5.27 16.09
C MET A 127 -15.15 4.23 16.14
N ILE A 128 -15.38 3.10 15.48
CA ILE A 128 -14.41 2.03 15.34
C ILE A 128 -14.20 1.78 13.85
N LEU A 129 -12.98 1.97 13.40
CA LEU A 129 -12.56 1.72 12.02
C LEU A 129 -11.69 0.47 12.02
N ASP A 130 -12.28 -0.65 11.58
CA ASP A 130 -11.68 -1.98 11.63
C ASP A 130 -11.24 -2.44 10.24
N ASP A 131 -9.93 -2.72 10.11
CA ASP A 131 -9.28 -3.17 8.87
C ASP A 131 -9.72 -2.36 7.63
N ILE A 132 -9.66 -1.03 7.73
CA ILE A 132 -10.07 -0.13 6.64
C ILE A 132 -9.09 -0.09 5.48
N GLU A 133 -7.81 -0.39 5.72
CA GLU A 133 -6.78 -0.50 4.70
C GLU A 133 -6.68 -1.96 4.23
N VAL A 134 -6.88 -2.16 2.94
CA VAL A 134 -6.75 -3.45 2.26
C VAL A 134 -6.02 -3.25 0.93
N PRO A 135 -5.41 -4.28 0.32
CA PRO A 135 -4.70 -4.13 -0.95
C PRO A 135 -5.52 -3.40 -2.02
N GLY A 136 -6.83 -3.69 -2.11
CA GLY A 136 -7.73 -3.07 -3.09
C GLY A 136 -7.94 -1.57 -2.96
N ASN A 137 -7.54 -0.93 -1.85
CA ASN A 137 -7.70 0.50 -1.63
C ASN A 137 -6.43 1.22 -1.14
N SER A 138 -5.27 0.55 -1.18
CA SER A 138 -4.00 1.11 -0.68
C SER A 138 -2.80 0.95 -1.63
N MET A 139 -2.98 0.24 -2.76
CA MET A 139 -1.88 -0.06 -3.67
C MET A 139 -1.23 1.17 -4.28
N THR A 140 -2.01 2.17 -4.72
CA THR A 140 -1.49 3.38 -5.33
C THR A 140 -1.56 4.57 -4.37
N GLU A 141 -0.74 5.59 -4.61
CA GLU A 141 -0.76 6.84 -3.85
C GLU A 141 -2.15 7.50 -3.86
N MET A 142 -2.77 7.58 -5.04
CA MET A 142 -4.11 8.13 -5.20
C MET A 142 -5.16 7.37 -4.38
N MET A 143 -5.07 6.03 -4.29
CA MET A 143 -5.97 5.22 -3.46
C MET A 143 -5.76 5.51 -1.97
N ARG A 144 -4.51 5.63 -1.52
CA ARG A 144 -4.18 5.98 -0.13
C ARG A 144 -4.63 7.39 0.25
N GLU A 145 -4.45 8.37 -0.64
CA GLU A 145 -4.97 9.74 -0.44
C GLU A 145 -6.50 9.76 -0.31
N LYS A 146 -7.19 9.03 -1.21
CA LYS A 146 -8.64 8.89 -1.12
C LYS A 146 -9.08 8.24 0.17
N LEU A 147 -8.39 7.17 0.61
CA LEU A 147 -8.68 6.52 1.89
C LEU A 147 -8.47 7.50 3.07
N LEU A 148 -7.40 8.28 3.04
CA LEU A 148 -7.13 9.29 4.07
C LEU A 148 -8.17 10.40 4.10
N GLN A 149 -8.71 10.82 2.95
CA GLN A 149 -9.85 11.75 2.87
C GLN A 149 -11.10 11.16 3.54
N LEU A 150 -11.43 9.90 3.25
CA LEU A 150 -12.56 9.21 3.88
C LEU A 150 -12.39 9.07 5.40
N CYS A 151 -11.17 8.85 5.89
CA CYS A 151 -10.87 8.88 7.32
C CYS A 151 -11.13 10.28 7.92
N THR A 152 -10.81 11.34 7.20
CA THR A 152 -11.08 12.73 7.63
C THR A 152 -12.58 13.04 7.68
N GLU A 153 -13.33 12.54 6.70
CA GLU A 153 -14.81 12.66 6.71
C GLU A 153 -15.42 11.91 7.89
N ALA A 154 -14.92 10.70 8.20
CA ALA A 154 -15.35 9.92 9.36
C ALA A 154 -15.18 10.74 10.66
N GLU A 155 -14.04 11.44 10.83
CA GLU A 155 -13.81 12.25 12.02
C GLU A 155 -14.86 13.35 12.22
N SER A 156 -15.38 13.93 11.14
CA SER A 156 -16.41 14.99 11.19
C SER A 156 -17.77 14.53 11.75
N ILE A 157 -17.99 13.23 11.81
CA ILE A 157 -19.24 12.61 12.32
C ILE A 157 -19.21 12.43 13.84
N LEU A 158 -18.01 12.41 14.42
CA LEU A 158 -17.85 12.26 15.86
C LEU A 158 -18.55 13.40 16.61
N THR A 159 -19.38 13.06 17.61
CA THR A 159 -20.06 14.07 18.41
C THR A 159 -19.06 14.88 19.23
N PRO A 160 -19.27 16.20 19.42
CA PRO A 160 -18.34 17.05 20.14
C PRO A 160 -18.48 16.89 21.67
N LYS A 161 -18.51 15.67 22.18
CA LYS A 161 -18.55 15.37 23.61
C LYS A 161 -17.17 15.10 24.17
N LYS A 162 -16.96 15.36 25.46
CA LYS A 162 -15.66 15.13 26.12
C LYS A 162 -15.22 13.67 26.09
N ASP A 163 -16.15 12.74 26.05
CA ASP A 163 -15.95 11.30 26.07
C ASP A 163 -16.15 10.61 24.71
N SER A 164 -16.28 11.39 23.64
CA SER A 164 -16.31 10.85 22.28
C SER A 164 -14.93 10.37 21.85
N ARG A 165 -14.89 9.18 21.21
CA ARG A 165 -13.65 8.49 20.85
C ARG A 165 -13.70 7.97 19.42
N ILE A 166 -12.54 7.92 18.78
CA ILE A 166 -12.32 7.29 17.48
C ILE A 166 -11.13 6.35 17.56
N MET A 167 -11.31 5.13 17.09
CA MET A 167 -10.36 4.03 17.22
C MET A 167 -10.12 3.38 15.88
N TYR A 168 -8.89 3.21 15.51
CA TYR A 168 -8.47 2.48 14.32
C TYR A 168 -7.86 1.15 14.73
N LEU A 169 -8.34 0.07 14.12
CA LEU A 169 -7.74 -1.24 14.25
C LEU A 169 -7.36 -1.73 12.86
N GLY A 170 -6.22 -2.32 12.71
CA GLY A 170 -5.86 -2.87 11.41
C GLY A 170 -4.43 -3.40 11.31
N THR A 171 -4.13 -3.83 10.09
CA THR A 171 -2.85 -4.36 9.70
C THR A 171 -2.31 -3.53 8.55
N PRO A 172 -1.14 -2.88 8.67
CA PRO A 172 -0.51 -2.14 7.59
C PRO A 172 -0.34 -3.00 6.34
N GLN A 173 -0.57 -2.41 5.16
CA GLN A 173 -0.39 -3.10 3.88
C GLN A 173 0.87 -2.66 3.13
N THR A 174 1.40 -1.49 3.47
CA THR A 174 2.60 -0.90 2.84
C THR A 174 3.34 -0.01 3.84
N THR A 175 4.59 0.37 3.56
CA THR A 175 5.34 1.38 4.33
C THR A 175 4.61 2.74 4.32
N PHE A 176 3.89 3.05 3.23
CA PHE A 176 3.10 4.28 3.10
C PHE A 176 1.66 4.10 3.58
N THR A 177 1.46 3.30 4.61
CA THR A 177 0.15 2.99 5.16
C THR A 177 -0.59 4.22 5.66
N VAL A 178 -1.93 4.20 5.57
CA VAL A 178 -2.79 5.25 6.14
C VAL A 178 -2.59 5.38 7.66
N TYR A 179 -2.23 4.30 8.33
CA TYR A 179 -2.00 4.28 9.79
C TYR A 179 -0.82 5.17 10.21
N ARG A 180 0.23 5.26 9.38
CA ARG A 180 1.36 6.19 9.61
C ARG A 180 0.89 7.64 9.50
N LYS A 181 0.09 7.97 8.48
CA LYS A 181 -0.48 9.32 8.32
C LYS A 181 -1.44 9.71 9.45
N LEU A 182 -2.16 8.75 10.01
CA LEU A 182 -3.00 8.98 11.17
C LEU A 182 -2.15 9.24 12.44
N ALA A 183 -1.02 8.55 12.62
CA ALA A 183 -0.09 8.82 13.71
C ALA A 183 0.43 10.27 13.68
N GLU A 184 0.76 10.79 12.48
CA GLU A 184 1.12 12.20 12.27
C GLU A 184 0.00 13.18 12.65
N ARG A 185 -1.28 12.72 12.70
CA ARG A 185 -2.48 13.47 13.08
C ARG A 185 -2.92 13.26 14.53
N ASN A 186 -1.99 12.93 15.42
CA ASN A 186 -2.20 12.66 16.85
C ASN A 186 -3.05 11.43 17.19
N TYR A 187 -3.19 10.46 16.30
CA TYR A 187 -3.64 9.15 16.69
C TYR A 187 -2.46 8.39 17.33
N ARG A 188 -2.68 7.86 18.53
CA ARG A 188 -1.63 7.15 19.27
C ARG A 188 -1.62 5.67 18.87
N PRO A 189 -0.60 5.19 18.14
CA PRO A 189 -0.51 3.79 17.76
C PRO A 189 0.16 2.95 18.85
N PHE A 190 -0.29 1.68 18.98
CA PHE A 190 0.48 0.60 19.56
C PHE A 190 0.45 -0.60 18.62
N VAL A 191 1.59 -1.32 18.58
CA VAL A 191 1.83 -2.42 17.65
C VAL A 191 2.08 -3.71 18.46
N TRP A 192 1.34 -4.77 18.10
CA TRP A 192 1.44 -6.12 18.66
C TRP A 192 1.87 -7.10 17.55
N PRO A 193 3.18 -7.28 17.25
CA PRO A 193 3.66 -8.33 16.35
C PRO A 193 3.55 -9.71 16.99
N ALA A 194 3.51 -10.77 16.18
CA ALA A 194 3.42 -12.16 16.67
C ALA A 194 4.70 -12.66 17.35
N ARG A 195 5.85 -12.04 17.04
CA ARG A 195 7.14 -12.34 17.65
C ARG A 195 7.82 -11.07 18.13
N ILE A 196 8.60 -11.16 19.18
CA ILE A 196 9.46 -10.05 19.63
C ILE A 196 10.37 -9.63 18.47
N PRO A 197 10.36 -8.36 18.06
CA PRO A 197 11.13 -7.90 16.91
C PRO A 197 12.65 -8.13 17.08
N ARG A 198 13.31 -8.51 15.99
CA ARG A 198 14.79 -8.58 15.94
C ARG A 198 15.42 -7.18 15.94
N SER A 199 14.71 -6.20 15.35
CA SER A 199 15.11 -4.80 15.34
C SER A 199 13.95 -3.94 15.83
N LEU A 200 14.13 -3.27 16.96
CA LEU A 200 13.14 -2.35 17.53
C LEU A 200 13.04 -1.06 16.69
N ALA A 201 14.09 -0.75 15.93
CA ALA A 201 14.11 0.44 15.05
C ALA A 201 12.97 0.43 14.01
N ASN A 202 12.57 -0.74 13.52
CA ASN A 202 11.48 -0.87 12.53
C ASN A 202 10.11 -0.46 13.09
N TYR A 203 9.99 -0.41 14.41
CA TYR A 203 8.73 -0.08 15.11
C TYR A 203 8.73 1.32 15.72
N GLU A 204 9.81 2.07 15.61
CA GLU A 204 9.91 3.49 16.00
C GLU A 204 9.38 3.81 17.42
N GLY A 205 9.52 2.88 18.39
CA GLY A 205 8.98 3.03 19.75
C GLY A 205 7.46 2.81 19.87
N LEU A 206 6.84 2.23 18.87
CA LEU A 206 5.37 1.99 18.81
C LEU A 206 4.98 0.60 19.32
N LEU A 207 5.91 -0.21 19.82
CA LEU A 207 5.57 -1.48 20.46
C LEU A 207 4.62 -1.26 21.63
N ALA A 208 3.67 -2.17 21.78
CA ALA A 208 2.75 -2.15 22.91
C ALA A 208 3.51 -2.18 24.24
N PRO A 209 3.08 -1.41 25.26
CA PRO A 209 3.77 -1.35 26.57
C PRO A 209 3.96 -2.72 27.22
N GLN A 210 3.02 -3.64 27.02
CA GLN A 210 3.12 -5.01 27.51
C GLN A 210 4.32 -5.74 26.89
N LEU A 211 4.54 -5.59 25.58
CA LEU A 211 5.67 -6.23 24.89
C LEU A 211 7.00 -5.57 25.28
N GLN A 212 7.01 -4.26 25.48
CA GLN A 212 8.20 -3.58 26.00
C GLN A 212 8.56 -4.09 27.39
N ALA A 213 7.57 -4.26 28.28
CA ALA A 213 7.79 -4.85 29.59
C ALA A 213 8.28 -6.31 29.52
N ASP A 214 7.81 -7.10 28.55
CA ASP A 214 8.30 -8.46 28.34
C ASP A 214 9.79 -8.47 27.92
N ILE A 215 10.19 -7.56 27.04
CA ILE A 215 11.61 -7.38 26.66
C ILE A 215 12.45 -6.95 27.84
N ASP A 216 11.99 -5.99 28.63
CA ASP A 216 12.68 -5.50 29.83
C ASP A 216 12.82 -6.60 30.89
N ASN A 217 11.90 -7.57 30.91
CA ASN A 217 11.91 -8.76 31.77
C ASN A 217 12.70 -9.96 31.19
N GLY A 218 13.35 -9.78 30.02
CA GLY A 218 14.26 -10.76 29.46
C GLY A 218 13.73 -11.58 28.29
N ALA A 219 12.58 -11.24 27.72
CA ALA A 219 12.13 -11.87 26.47
C ALA A 219 13.14 -11.61 25.34
N GLN A 220 13.46 -12.66 24.61
CA GLN A 220 14.48 -12.61 23.57
C GLN A 220 13.89 -12.21 22.21
N ALA A 221 14.77 -11.70 21.34
CA ALA A 221 14.39 -11.44 19.96
C ALA A 221 13.87 -12.73 19.29
N TRP A 222 12.73 -12.63 18.63
CA TRP A 222 12.03 -13.71 17.94
C TRP A 222 11.20 -14.65 18.82
N ASP A 223 11.16 -14.44 20.14
CA ASP A 223 10.21 -15.14 21.02
C ASP A 223 8.76 -14.85 20.58
N VAL A 224 7.89 -15.84 20.77
CA VAL A 224 6.45 -15.70 20.50
C VAL A 224 5.82 -14.77 21.52
N THR A 225 5.00 -13.80 21.05
CA THR A 225 4.36 -12.79 21.93
C THR A 225 3.04 -13.25 22.55
N ASP A 226 2.40 -14.25 21.96
CA ASP A 226 1.12 -14.81 22.42
C ASP A 226 1.13 -16.35 22.35
N PRO A 227 1.97 -17.00 23.18
CA PRO A 227 2.19 -18.46 23.12
C PRO A 227 0.98 -19.28 23.51
N ASP A 228 0.01 -18.72 24.22
CA ASP A 228 -1.24 -19.39 24.57
C ASP A 228 -2.14 -19.59 23.35
N ARG A 229 -1.90 -18.84 22.29
CA ARG A 229 -2.73 -18.85 21.08
C ARG A 229 -1.98 -19.35 19.85
N PHE A 230 -0.70 -19.05 19.75
CA PHE A 230 0.19 -19.44 18.66
C PHE A 230 1.49 -19.94 19.25
N ASP A 231 1.79 -21.22 19.10
CA ASP A 231 3.09 -21.73 19.46
C ASP A 231 4.14 -21.43 18.37
N ASP A 232 5.37 -21.81 18.63
CA ASP A 232 6.48 -21.56 17.70
C ASP A 232 6.34 -22.33 16.40
N ASP A 233 5.88 -23.58 16.50
CA ASP A 233 5.69 -24.48 15.34
C ASP A 233 4.57 -23.95 14.42
N ASP A 234 3.44 -23.50 14.98
CA ASP A 234 2.33 -22.89 14.20
C ASP A 234 2.80 -21.64 13.45
N LEU A 235 3.61 -20.78 14.06
CA LEU A 235 4.15 -19.60 13.40
C LEU A 235 5.18 -19.94 12.31
N ILE A 236 5.99 -20.98 12.50
CA ILE A 236 6.93 -21.49 11.49
C ILE A 236 6.17 -22.06 10.30
N GLU A 237 5.14 -22.88 10.54
CA GLU A 237 4.31 -23.44 9.48
C GLU A 237 3.61 -22.35 8.67
N ARG A 238 3.12 -21.29 9.32
CA ARG A 238 2.50 -20.15 8.64
C ARG A 238 3.52 -19.37 7.81
N GLU A 239 4.72 -19.12 8.34
CA GLU A 239 5.78 -18.46 7.57
C GLU A 239 6.14 -19.28 6.33
N ALA A 240 6.27 -20.60 6.47
CA ALA A 240 6.55 -21.51 5.35
C ALA A 240 5.41 -21.53 4.31
N SER A 241 4.16 -21.56 4.76
CA SER A 241 2.98 -21.65 3.90
C SER A 241 2.70 -20.38 3.11
N MET A 242 2.82 -19.20 3.74
CA MET A 242 2.46 -17.92 3.11
C MET A 242 3.65 -17.16 2.54
N GLY A 243 4.87 -17.64 2.80
CA GLY A 243 6.12 -16.98 2.44
C GLY A 243 6.50 -15.87 3.42
N ARG A 244 7.80 -15.61 3.51
CA ARG A 244 8.39 -14.69 4.48
C ARG A 244 7.81 -13.27 4.41
N SER A 245 7.63 -12.73 3.21
CA SER A 245 7.13 -11.37 3.02
C SER A 245 5.71 -11.20 3.58
N ASN A 246 4.81 -12.12 3.24
CA ASN A 246 3.45 -12.10 3.75
C ASN A 246 3.40 -12.32 5.27
N PHE A 247 4.27 -13.17 5.81
CA PHE A 247 4.39 -13.36 7.25
C PHE A 247 4.86 -12.08 7.95
N MET A 248 5.90 -11.42 7.43
CA MET A 248 6.38 -10.15 7.98
C MET A 248 5.29 -9.07 7.93
N LEU A 249 4.48 -9.03 6.87
CA LEU A 249 3.38 -8.08 6.76
C LEU A 249 2.22 -8.39 7.70
N GLN A 250 1.75 -9.64 7.76
CA GLN A 250 0.49 -10.02 8.42
C GLN A 250 0.67 -10.40 9.90
N PHE A 251 1.86 -10.88 10.27
CA PHE A 251 2.18 -11.34 11.61
C PHE A 251 3.20 -10.47 12.32
N GLN A 252 4.28 -10.06 11.64
CA GLN A 252 5.26 -9.15 12.25
C GLN A 252 4.87 -7.68 12.13
N LEU A 253 3.93 -7.31 11.27
CA LEU A 253 3.53 -5.92 11.01
C LEU A 253 4.71 -5.05 10.54
N ASP A 254 5.73 -5.71 10.01
CA ASP A 254 6.89 -5.08 9.40
C ASP A 254 6.64 -4.94 7.90
N THR A 255 6.53 -3.73 7.45
CA THR A 255 6.20 -3.39 6.06
C THR A 255 7.42 -3.32 5.15
N THR A 256 8.63 -3.33 5.72
CA THR A 256 9.86 -3.12 4.93
C THR A 256 10.10 -4.22 3.90
N LEU A 257 9.90 -5.50 4.26
CA LEU A 257 10.04 -6.63 3.33
C LEU A 257 8.93 -6.67 2.26
N SER A 258 7.69 -6.35 2.66
CA SER A 258 6.57 -6.36 1.69
C SER A 258 6.73 -5.30 0.61
N ASP A 259 7.28 -4.14 0.95
CA ASP A 259 7.54 -3.09 -0.03
C ASP A 259 8.71 -3.46 -0.96
N ALA A 260 9.74 -4.14 -0.47
CA ALA A 260 10.85 -4.61 -1.29
C ALA A 260 10.40 -5.65 -2.35
N GLU A 261 9.41 -6.51 -2.03
CA GLU A 261 8.83 -7.45 -2.99
C GLU A 261 7.76 -6.80 -3.88
N LYS A 262 6.99 -5.87 -3.34
CA LYS A 262 5.92 -5.18 -4.06
C LYS A 262 6.45 -4.18 -5.07
N PHE A 263 7.63 -3.62 -4.80
CA PHE A 263 8.37 -2.70 -5.67
C PHE A 263 9.73 -3.29 -5.99
N PRO A 264 9.78 -4.30 -6.88
CA PRO A 264 11.03 -5.00 -7.21
C PRO A 264 12.01 -4.13 -8.00
N LEU A 265 11.52 -3.07 -8.63
CA LEU A 265 12.37 -2.14 -9.38
C LEU A 265 13.00 -1.13 -8.43
N LYS A 266 14.34 -1.14 -8.33
CA LYS A 266 15.11 -0.28 -7.43
C LYS A 266 16.01 0.65 -8.22
N CYS A 267 16.17 1.88 -7.72
CA CYS A 267 17.15 2.83 -8.27
C CYS A 267 18.59 2.31 -8.14
N SER A 268 18.86 1.55 -7.07
CA SER A 268 20.17 0.92 -6.82
C SER A 268 20.57 -0.11 -7.87
N ASP A 269 19.61 -0.64 -8.63
CA ASP A 269 19.89 -1.65 -9.67
C ASP A 269 20.22 -1.01 -11.03
N LEU A 270 19.99 0.31 -11.17
CA LEU A 270 20.39 1.09 -12.34
C LEU A 270 21.87 1.44 -12.29
N VAL A 271 22.53 1.38 -13.45
CA VAL A 271 23.92 1.82 -13.61
C VAL A 271 23.93 3.19 -14.27
N VAL A 272 24.15 4.23 -13.47
CA VAL A 272 24.06 5.62 -13.96
C VAL A 272 25.42 6.14 -14.36
N THR A 273 25.58 6.46 -15.65
CA THR A 273 26.82 6.99 -16.22
C THR A 273 26.54 7.98 -17.35
N SER A 274 27.56 8.66 -17.81
CA SER A 274 27.49 9.48 -19.03
C SER A 274 27.48 8.55 -20.26
N VAL A 275 26.29 8.32 -20.83
CA VAL A 275 26.09 7.43 -21.98
C VAL A 275 26.59 8.12 -23.26
N ASN A 276 27.54 7.47 -23.95
CA ASN A 276 28.00 7.95 -25.26
C ASN A 276 26.90 7.74 -26.31
N PRO A 277 26.61 8.72 -27.20
CA PRO A 277 25.50 8.62 -28.15
C PRO A 277 25.70 7.57 -29.26
N THR A 278 26.93 7.12 -29.55
CA THR A 278 27.24 6.23 -30.66
C THR A 278 27.89 4.91 -30.28
N ASP A 279 28.60 4.87 -29.15
CA ASP A 279 29.46 3.74 -28.79
C ASP A 279 29.29 3.34 -27.34
N ALA A 280 29.54 2.08 -27.05
CA ALA A 280 29.54 1.51 -25.69
C ALA A 280 30.86 0.76 -25.42
N PRO A 281 31.30 0.68 -24.15
CA PRO A 281 32.45 -0.10 -23.74
C PRO A 281 32.16 -1.61 -23.86
N ASP A 282 33.23 -2.41 -23.94
CA ASP A 282 33.10 -3.86 -23.99
C ASP A 282 32.41 -4.43 -22.75
N SER A 283 32.66 -3.84 -21.58
CA SER A 283 32.10 -4.29 -20.30
C SER A 283 31.85 -3.14 -19.33
N VAL A 284 30.81 -3.27 -18.58
CA VAL A 284 30.42 -2.38 -17.46
C VAL A 284 30.51 -3.17 -16.16
N VAL A 285 31.39 -2.77 -15.25
CA VAL A 285 31.54 -3.41 -13.93
C VAL A 285 30.78 -2.58 -12.91
N TRP A 286 29.81 -3.20 -12.28
CA TRP A 286 29.00 -2.59 -11.24
C TRP A 286 29.28 -3.21 -9.86
N CYS A 287 29.19 -2.41 -8.80
CA CYS A 287 29.15 -2.89 -7.43
C CYS A 287 28.39 -1.90 -6.54
N SER A 288 27.80 -2.42 -5.45
CA SER A 288 27.05 -1.64 -4.46
C SER A 288 27.95 -0.96 -3.41
N ASP A 289 29.18 -0.58 -3.77
CA ASP A 289 30.07 0.14 -2.84
C ASP A 289 29.48 1.55 -2.57
N PRO A 290 29.38 1.97 -1.30
CA PRO A 290 28.92 3.31 -0.93
C PRO A 290 29.70 4.46 -1.59
N LYS A 291 30.93 4.23 -2.06
CA LYS A 291 31.74 5.21 -2.79
C LYS A 291 31.15 5.53 -4.17
N ASN A 292 30.38 4.62 -4.74
CA ASN A 292 29.77 4.77 -6.05
C ASN A 292 28.39 5.41 -6.00
N ILE A 293 27.89 5.79 -4.82
CA ILE A 293 26.61 6.50 -4.68
C ILE A 293 26.73 7.90 -5.28
N ILE A 294 25.79 8.23 -6.16
CA ILE A 294 25.67 9.54 -6.79
C ILE A 294 24.81 10.43 -5.86
N LYS A 295 25.47 11.20 -5.01
CA LYS A 295 24.81 12.02 -3.97
C LYS A 295 24.04 13.21 -4.52
N GLU A 296 24.35 13.65 -5.74
CA GLU A 296 23.72 14.78 -6.41
C GLU A 296 22.34 14.45 -6.99
N LEU A 297 22.04 13.15 -7.13
CA LEU A 297 20.72 12.72 -7.59
C LEU A 297 19.77 12.51 -6.41
N PRO A 298 18.52 13.02 -6.49
CA PRO A 298 17.53 12.78 -5.46
C PRO A 298 17.11 11.32 -5.44
N THR A 299 16.92 10.76 -4.25
CA THR A 299 16.29 9.44 -4.07
C THR A 299 14.82 9.55 -4.43
N VAL A 300 14.35 8.80 -5.41
CA VAL A 300 12.95 8.76 -5.86
C VAL A 300 12.23 7.46 -5.49
N GLY A 301 12.98 6.48 -5.01
CA GLY A 301 12.48 5.18 -4.54
C GLY A 301 12.26 5.14 -3.03
N LEU A 302 12.42 3.94 -2.46
CA LEU A 302 12.34 3.74 -1.01
C LEU A 302 13.50 4.44 -0.28
N PRO A 303 13.34 4.79 1.00
CA PRO A 303 14.44 5.36 1.78
C PRO A 303 15.69 4.46 1.74
N GLY A 304 16.83 5.04 1.35
CA GLY A 304 18.09 4.30 1.18
C GLY A 304 18.32 3.68 -0.19
N ASP A 305 17.39 3.83 -1.13
CA ASP A 305 17.51 3.39 -2.51
C ASP A 305 18.20 4.48 -3.35
N TYR A 306 19.53 4.41 -3.46
CA TYR A 306 20.36 5.41 -4.14
C TYR A 306 20.72 4.97 -5.56
N PHE A 307 21.05 5.95 -6.42
CA PHE A 307 21.66 5.70 -7.71
C PHE A 307 23.15 5.46 -7.56
N TYR A 308 23.69 4.54 -8.37
CA TYR A 308 25.10 4.16 -8.36
C TYR A 308 25.75 4.41 -9.72
N SER A 309 26.96 4.95 -9.69
CA SER A 309 27.84 4.93 -10.86
C SER A 309 28.51 3.56 -11.03
N PRO A 310 28.90 3.17 -12.26
CA PRO A 310 29.69 1.96 -12.44
C PRO A 310 31.02 2.08 -11.70
N MET A 311 31.51 0.96 -11.17
CA MET A 311 32.85 0.88 -10.59
C MET A 311 33.90 1.14 -11.66
N GLN A 312 33.74 0.58 -12.87
CA GLN A 312 34.66 0.74 -14.00
C GLN A 312 33.96 0.44 -15.33
N LEU A 313 34.31 1.20 -16.36
CA LEU A 313 34.04 0.91 -17.76
C LEU A 313 35.30 0.31 -18.37
N GLN A 314 35.24 -0.91 -18.92
CA GLN A 314 36.43 -1.66 -19.39
C GLN A 314 36.35 -1.97 -20.87
N GLY A 315 37.54 -2.12 -21.46
CA GLY A 315 37.74 -2.51 -22.86
C GLY A 315 37.68 -1.37 -23.86
N GLU A 316 37.57 -1.72 -25.12
CA GLU A 316 37.45 -0.76 -26.22
C GLU A 316 36.01 -0.31 -26.40
N TRP A 317 35.81 0.83 -27.03
CA TRP A 317 34.47 1.35 -27.32
C TRP A 317 34.08 0.99 -28.75
N HIS A 318 32.88 0.46 -28.91
CA HIS A 318 32.38 0.00 -30.20
C HIS A 318 30.96 0.50 -30.44
N PRO A 319 30.54 0.65 -31.70
CA PRO A 319 29.21 1.06 -32.08
C PRO A 319 28.12 0.13 -31.47
N TYR A 320 26.97 0.70 -31.14
CA TYR A 320 25.81 -0.07 -30.70
C TYR A 320 25.39 -1.07 -31.76
N SER A 321 24.90 -2.25 -31.31
CA SER A 321 24.41 -3.27 -32.22
C SER A 321 23.02 -2.90 -32.78
N GLU A 322 22.21 -2.21 -31.99
CA GLU A 322 20.87 -1.75 -32.34
C GLU A 322 20.52 -0.51 -31.54
N THR A 323 19.74 0.40 -32.13
CA THR A 323 19.17 1.55 -31.44
C THR A 323 17.69 1.69 -31.79
N ILE A 324 16.84 1.69 -30.80
CA ILE A 324 15.40 1.79 -30.95
C ILE A 324 14.84 3.06 -30.29
N CYS A 325 13.68 3.52 -30.77
CA CYS A 325 12.86 4.52 -30.11
C CYS A 325 11.52 3.86 -29.74
N SER A 326 11.20 3.82 -28.45
CA SER A 326 9.89 3.37 -27.99
C SER A 326 9.00 4.56 -27.69
N VAL A 327 7.77 4.56 -28.21
CA VAL A 327 6.79 5.64 -28.03
C VAL A 327 5.50 5.10 -27.45
N ASP A 328 5.06 5.70 -26.33
CA ASP A 328 3.73 5.52 -25.75
C ASP A 328 2.91 6.78 -26.09
N PRO A 329 2.05 6.74 -27.14
CA PRO A 329 1.30 7.90 -27.57
C PRO A 329 0.09 8.14 -26.67
N SER A 330 -0.10 9.38 -26.22
CA SER A 330 -1.30 9.82 -25.52
C SER A 330 -2.27 10.53 -26.50
N GLY A 331 -3.56 10.47 -26.17
CA GLY A 331 -4.58 11.19 -26.91
C GLY A 331 -4.84 12.60 -26.41
N ARG A 332 -6.10 13.02 -26.54
CA ARG A 332 -6.59 14.28 -25.96
C ARG A 332 -6.96 14.03 -24.50
N GLY A 333 -6.06 14.28 -23.58
CA GLY A 333 -6.25 14.08 -22.16
C GLY A 333 -5.17 14.80 -21.35
N THR A 334 -5.04 14.43 -20.08
CA THR A 334 -3.99 14.90 -19.16
C THR A 334 -2.68 14.12 -19.33
N ASP A 335 -2.72 12.96 -20.00
CA ASP A 335 -1.56 12.09 -20.18
C ASP A 335 -0.63 12.65 -21.25
N GLU A 336 0.67 12.40 -21.08
CA GLU A 336 1.72 12.86 -21.99
C GLU A 336 2.13 11.76 -22.97
N THR A 337 2.39 12.12 -24.23
CA THR A 337 3.10 11.22 -25.15
C THR A 337 4.53 11.12 -24.72
N THR A 338 5.06 9.90 -24.56
CA THR A 338 6.45 9.68 -24.14
C THR A 338 7.27 8.99 -25.22
N ALA A 339 8.54 9.34 -25.32
CA ALA A 339 9.50 8.72 -26.24
C ALA A 339 10.80 8.40 -25.50
N ALA A 340 11.26 7.14 -25.54
CA ALA A 340 12.51 6.67 -24.96
C ALA A 340 13.46 6.18 -26.08
N TYR A 341 14.73 6.59 -26.02
CA TYR A 341 15.76 6.22 -26.97
C TYR A 341 16.76 5.28 -26.30
N ILE A 342 16.81 4.03 -26.76
CA ILE A 342 17.54 2.94 -26.10
C ILE A 342 18.44 2.26 -27.14
N SER A 343 19.70 2.07 -26.79
CA SER A 343 20.65 1.28 -27.56
C SER A 343 21.03 0.00 -26.84
N GLN A 344 21.44 -1.02 -27.59
CA GLN A 344 21.87 -2.30 -27.06
C GLN A 344 23.29 -2.63 -27.52
N ARG A 345 24.10 -3.17 -26.57
CA ARG A 345 25.37 -3.81 -26.87
C ARG A 345 25.75 -4.82 -25.81
N ASN A 346 26.23 -6.00 -26.21
CA ASN A 346 26.74 -7.07 -25.34
C ASN A 346 25.74 -7.45 -24.19
N GLY A 347 24.44 -7.33 -24.46
CA GLY A 347 23.39 -7.61 -23.47
C GLY A 347 23.10 -6.46 -22.50
N PHE A 348 23.82 -5.35 -22.55
CA PHE A 348 23.52 -4.12 -21.85
C PHE A 348 22.57 -3.24 -22.66
N LEU A 349 21.68 -2.54 -21.97
CA LEU A 349 20.80 -1.52 -22.52
C LEU A 349 21.27 -0.14 -22.07
N TYR A 350 21.30 0.81 -22.98
CA TYR A 350 21.75 2.18 -22.75
C TYR A 350 20.62 3.15 -23.04
N LEU A 351 20.02 3.72 -22.00
CA LEU A 351 18.98 4.73 -22.12
C LEU A 351 19.62 6.11 -22.36
N HIS A 352 19.57 6.59 -23.60
CA HIS A 352 20.14 7.89 -23.98
C HIS A 352 19.32 9.07 -23.51
N ASN A 353 17.99 8.96 -23.63
CA ASN A 353 17.06 10.02 -23.30
C ASN A 353 15.63 9.49 -23.20
N MET A 354 14.83 10.17 -22.38
CA MET A 354 13.38 9.99 -22.31
C MET A 354 12.73 11.37 -22.29
N ARG A 355 11.71 11.56 -23.11
CA ARG A 355 10.97 12.83 -23.22
C ARG A 355 9.48 12.60 -23.11
N ALA A 356 8.80 13.59 -22.52
CA ALA A 356 7.36 13.66 -22.42
C ALA A 356 6.83 14.90 -23.14
N TYR A 357 5.69 14.77 -23.83
CA TYR A 357 5.08 15.79 -24.62
C TYR A 357 3.60 15.95 -24.27
N ARG A 358 3.19 17.16 -23.88
CA ARG A 358 1.79 17.47 -23.53
C ARG A 358 0.90 17.71 -24.74
N ASP A 359 1.48 18.00 -25.90
CA ASP A 359 0.75 18.28 -27.13
C ASP A 359 0.31 17.02 -27.90
N GLY A 360 0.32 15.85 -27.22
CA GLY A 360 -0.08 14.57 -27.80
C GLY A 360 0.76 14.21 -29.02
N TYR A 361 0.13 14.10 -30.17
CA TYR A 361 0.75 13.79 -31.47
C TYR A 361 0.71 14.95 -32.46
N SER A 362 0.93 16.18 -31.97
CA SER A 362 1.09 17.35 -32.84
C SER A 362 2.29 17.19 -33.78
N ASP A 363 2.27 17.90 -34.94
CA ASP A 363 3.40 17.89 -35.87
C ASP A 363 4.71 18.27 -35.19
N LYS A 364 4.68 19.18 -34.23
CA LYS A 364 5.85 19.59 -33.43
C LYS A 364 6.38 18.41 -32.61
N THR A 365 5.53 17.66 -31.93
CA THR A 365 5.90 16.47 -31.15
C THR A 365 6.50 15.40 -32.06
N LEU A 366 5.86 15.10 -33.19
CA LEU A 366 6.36 14.09 -34.14
C LEU A 366 7.72 14.47 -34.71
N LEU A 367 7.91 15.72 -35.12
CA LEU A 367 9.20 16.22 -35.61
C LEU A 367 10.31 16.20 -34.55
N ASP A 368 9.97 16.48 -33.28
CA ASP A 368 10.97 16.43 -32.21
C ASP A 368 11.37 14.98 -31.86
N ILE A 369 10.42 14.04 -31.89
CA ILE A 369 10.72 12.61 -31.80
C ILE A 369 11.67 12.17 -32.92
N LEU A 370 11.39 12.55 -34.18
CA LEU A 370 12.26 12.19 -35.34
C LEU A 370 13.62 12.85 -35.27
N LYS A 371 13.73 14.06 -34.70
CA LYS A 371 15.06 14.68 -34.44
C LYS A 371 15.88 13.85 -33.43
N GLY A 372 15.21 13.33 -32.38
CA GLY A 372 15.81 12.42 -31.42
C GLY A 372 16.27 11.12 -32.11
N CYS A 373 15.42 10.53 -32.94
CA CYS A 373 15.78 9.34 -33.72
C CYS A 373 17.03 9.56 -34.59
N LYS A 374 17.10 10.69 -35.30
CA LYS A 374 18.26 11.05 -36.08
C LYS A 374 19.53 11.25 -35.24
N LYS A 375 19.37 11.91 -34.08
CA LYS A 375 20.51 12.19 -33.16
C LYS A 375 21.16 10.91 -32.65
N TYR A 376 20.36 9.89 -32.30
CA TYR A 376 20.84 8.65 -31.69
C TYR A 376 20.98 7.49 -32.70
N GLY A 377 20.76 7.73 -34.00
CA GLY A 377 20.90 6.70 -35.02
C GLY A 377 19.86 5.59 -34.92
N VAL A 378 18.62 5.94 -34.57
CA VAL A 378 17.50 4.97 -34.42
C VAL A 378 17.22 4.30 -35.76
N THR A 379 17.21 2.97 -35.75
CA THR A 379 16.87 2.14 -36.91
C THR A 379 15.44 1.60 -36.86
N LYS A 380 14.86 1.51 -35.66
CA LYS A 380 13.54 0.97 -35.41
C LYS A 380 12.77 1.82 -34.41
N LEU A 381 11.50 2.13 -34.71
CA LEU A 381 10.59 2.80 -33.81
C LEU A 381 9.44 1.89 -33.46
N ILE A 382 9.19 1.71 -32.15
CA ILE A 382 8.11 0.89 -31.62
C ILE A 382 7.05 1.81 -31.06
N SER A 383 5.81 1.70 -31.52
CA SER A 383 4.66 2.49 -31.05
C SER A 383 3.59 1.59 -30.44
N GLU A 384 3.12 1.93 -29.26
CA GLU A 384 1.97 1.25 -28.63
C GLU A 384 0.66 1.72 -29.30
N THR A 385 -0.19 0.78 -29.74
CA THR A 385 -1.42 1.08 -30.50
C THR A 385 -2.70 1.00 -29.65
N ASN A 386 -2.59 0.89 -28.34
CA ASN A 386 -3.75 0.81 -27.44
C ASN A 386 -4.64 2.06 -27.47
N PHE A 387 -4.13 3.17 -28.00
CA PHE A 387 -4.88 4.41 -28.19
C PHE A 387 -4.88 4.83 -29.67
N GLY A 388 -6.07 5.11 -30.19
CA GLY A 388 -6.24 5.76 -31.53
C GLY A 388 -6.03 4.85 -32.75
N ASP A 389 -6.12 3.52 -32.59
CA ASP A 389 -6.11 2.53 -33.69
C ASP A 389 -5.07 2.78 -34.79
N GLY A 390 -3.81 3.15 -34.41
CA GLY A 390 -2.70 3.34 -35.34
C GLY A 390 -2.58 4.74 -35.96
N ILE A 391 -3.42 5.70 -35.64
CA ILE A 391 -3.38 7.08 -36.17
C ILE A 391 -1.98 7.71 -35.93
N PHE A 392 -1.41 7.50 -34.76
CA PHE A 392 -0.07 8.01 -34.44
C PHE A 392 0.99 7.51 -35.42
N SER A 393 1.00 6.21 -35.69
CA SER A 393 1.95 5.58 -36.61
C SER A 393 1.75 6.05 -38.06
N GLU A 394 0.52 6.29 -38.49
CA GLU A 394 0.25 6.83 -39.84
C GLU A 394 0.79 8.25 -40.00
N LEU A 395 0.54 9.12 -39.01
CA LEU A 395 1.07 10.48 -39.00
C LEU A 395 2.60 10.48 -38.96
N LEU A 396 3.19 9.59 -38.15
CA LEU A 396 4.64 9.45 -38.06
C LEU A 396 5.25 8.99 -39.39
N LYS A 397 4.67 8.00 -40.07
CA LYS A 397 5.13 7.52 -41.39
C LYS A 397 5.13 8.64 -42.43
N LYS A 398 4.12 9.52 -42.40
CA LYS A 398 4.08 10.72 -43.28
C LYS A 398 5.25 11.66 -43.03
N HIS A 399 5.59 11.93 -41.77
CA HIS A 399 6.71 12.77 -41.38
C HIS A 399 8.06 12.12 -41.70
N LEU A 400 8.19 10.79 -41.55
CA LEU A 400 9.40 10.04 -41.98
C LEU A 400 9.69 10.21 -43.46
N GLN A 401 8.65 10.14 -44.31
CA GLN A 401 8.79 10.40 -45.76
C GLN A 401 9.28 11.84 -46.05
N GLN A 402 8.70 12.81 -45.33
CA GLN A 402 9.10 14.23 -45.49
C GLN A 402 10.54 14.50 -45.04
N THR A 403 10.99 13.83 -43.97
CA THR A 403 12.34 14.01 -43.42
C THR A 403 13.39 13.08 -44.03
N GLN A 404 12.99 12.21 -44.97
CA GLN A 404 13.83 11.22 -45.66
C GLN A 404 14.61 10.31 -44.68
N GLN A 405 14.00 9.97 -43.53
CA GLN A 405 14.59 9.05 -42.59
C GLN A 405 14.07 7.62 -42.86
N LEU A 406 15.03 6.68 -42.89
CA LEU A 406 14.76 5.25 -43.05
C LEU A 406 14.68 4.61 -41.67
N ILE A 407 13.51 4.59 -41.05
CA ILE A 407 13.24 3.99 -39.76
C ILE A 407 12.09 2.98 -39.92
N ASP A 408 12.29 1.76 -39.47
CA ASP A 408 11.24 0.76 -39.42
C ASP A 408 10.27 1.09 -38.29
N VAL A 409 8.96 1.09 -38.59
CA VAL A 409 7.92 1.41 -37.60
C VAL A 409 7.10 0.18 -37.29
N GLU A 410 7.31 -0.34 -36.09
CA GLU A 410 6.58 -1.49 -35.55
C GLU A 410 5.47 -1.04 -34.58
N GLU A 411 4.29 -1.63 -34.74
CA GLU A 411 3.16 -1.40 -33.88
C GLU A 411 2.99 -2.56 -32.90
N VAL A 412 2.90 -2.26 -31.60
CA VAL A 412 2.73 -3.25 -30.55
C VAL A 412 1.44 -2.97 -29.77
N ARG A 413 0.67 -4.02 -29.54
CA ARG A 413 -0.53 -3.94 -28.71
C ARG A 413 -0.31 -4.65 -27.38
N ALA A 414 -0.55 -3.94 -26.28
CA ALA A 414 -0.43 -4.52 -24.94
C ALA A 414 -1.79 -5.04 -24.44
N ASN A 415 -1.81 -6.30 -23.98
CA ASN A 415 -3.01 -6.96 -23.46
C ASN A 415 -2.93 -7.29 -21.97
N VAL A 416 -1.82 -6.94 -21.30
CA VAL A 416 -1.56 -7.21 -19.87
C VAL A 416 -1.60 -5.88 -19.10
N ARG A 417 -1.85 -5.94 -17.80
CA ARG A 417 -1.81 -4.73 -16.94
C ARG A 417 -0.44 -4.04 -17.07
N LYS A 418 -0.46 -2.71 -17.12
CA LYS A 418 0.73 -1.91 -17.39
C LYS A 418 1.82 -2.13 -16.32
N GLU A 419 1.43 -2.19 -15.05
CA GLU A 419 2.34 -2.39 -13.93
C GLU A 419 3.03 -3.76 -13.99
N ASP A 420 2.27 -4.83 -14.20
CA ASP A 420 2.80 -6.20 -14.27
C ASP A 420 3.79 -6.32 -15.44
N ARG A 421 3.45 -5.75 -16.61
CA ARG A 421 4.31 -5.75 -17.79
C ARG A 421 5.63 -4.97 -17.56
N ILE A 422 5.57 -3.85 -16.87
CA ILE A 422 6.76 -3.05 -16.52
C ILE A 422 7.68 -3.87 -15.62
N ILE A 423 7.14 -4.51 -14.59
CA ILE A 423 7.90 -5.36 -13.67
C ILE A 423 8.52 -6.53 -14.43
N ASP A 424 7.72 -7.31 -15.15
CA ASP A 424 8.17 -8.50 -15.89
C ASP A 424 9.28 -8.18 -16.91
N SER A 425 9.24 -6.98 -17.49
CA SER A 425 10.23 -6.56 -18.50
C SER A 425 11.50 -5.98 -17.90
N LEU A 426 11.38 -5.16 -16.85
CA LEU A 426 12.52 -4.41 -16.28
C LEU A 426 13.24 -5.16 -15.16
N GLU A 427 12.53 -5.91 -14.32
CA GLU A 427 13.12 -6.60 -13.18
C GLU A 427 14.30 -7.51 -13.56
N PRO A 428 14.21 -8.38 -14.60
CA PRO A 428 15.35 -9.22 -14.99
C PRO A 428 16.57 -8.44 -15.48
N VAL A 429 16.34 -7.29 -16.09
CA VAL A 429 17.42 -6.42 -16.63
C VAL A 429 18.08 -5.64 -15.50
N LEU A 430 17.28 -5.10 -14.57
CA LEU A 430 17.76 -4.33 -13.43
C LEU A 430 18.51 -5.23 -12.43
N ASN A 431 17.95 -6.39 -12.06
CA ASN A 431 18.60 -7.34 -11.15
C ASN A 431 19.97 -7.84 -11.66
N GLN A 432 20.22 -7.74 -12.95
CA GLN A 432 21.51 -8.05 -13.56
C GLN A 432 22.37 -6.82 -13.83
N HIS A 433 21.93 -5.63 -13.39
CA HIS A 433 22.61 -4.35 -13.59
C HIS A 433 22.97 -4.09 -15.06
N ARG A 434 22.02 -4.35 -15.97
CA ARG A 434 22.22 -4.22 -17.42
C ARG A 434 21.53 -3.00 -18.05
N LEU A 435 20.95 -2.12 -17.26
CA LEU A 435 20.36 -0.86 -17.68
C LEU A 435 21.06 0.31 -17.00
#